data_a54fb27e471afe460575040a42ec983c
#
_entry.id   a54fb27e471afe460575040a42ec983c
#
_cell.length_a   1.000
_cell.length_b   1.000
_cell.length_c   1.000
_cell.angle_alpha   90.00
_cell.angle_beta   90.00
_cell.angle_gamma   90.00
#
_symmetry.space_group_name_H-M   'P 1'
#
loop_
_entity.id
_entity.type
_entity.pdbx_description
1 polymer ?
#
loop_
_entity_poly.entity_id
_entity_poly.type
_entity_poly.pdbx_seq_one_letter_code
_entity_poly.pdbx_strand_id
1 'polypeptide(L)'
;MSIENNKKVASEFLSRLSDRDIDGALAMMADDATWWIAGKPGSLPVVGTLSKEQIARLFNRMTSQLRDGLRMNVKSMIAEGDRVALEVESYGELNNGRVYNQEYHMLMVIGDGKIKAVREYLDTQHVFAVWFKE
;
A
#
# COMPACT_ATOMS: atom_id res chain seq x y z
N MET A 1 -0.66 22.78 4.66
CA MET A 1 -0.49 22.07 3.37
C MET A 1 -1.80 22.05 2.63
N SER A 2 -1.76 22.19 1.33
CA SER A 2 -2.98 22.20 0.52
C SER A 2 -3.48 20.79 0.25
N ILE A 3 -4.76 20.66 -0.04
CA ILE A 3 -5.37 19.41 -0.45
C ILE A 3 -4.69 18.89 -1.73
N GLU A 4 -4.40 19.79 -2.67
CA GLU A 4 -3.72 19.39 -3.92
C GLU A 4 -2.32 18.83 -3.66
N ASN A 5 -1.57 19.41 -2.75
CA ASN A 5 -0.25 18.89 -2.39
C ASN A 5 -0.36 17.52 -1.72
N ASN A 6 -1.36 17.33 -0.86
CA ASN A 6 -1.56 16.05 -0.20
C ASN A 6 -1.93 14.96 -1.20
N LYS A 7 -2.76 15.27 -2.20
CA LYS A 7 -3.07 14.34 -3.29
C LYS A 7 -1.82 13.97 -4.08
N LYS A 8 -0.94 14.93 -4.35
CA LYS A 8 0.31 14.67 -5.06
C LYS A 8 1.22 13.74 -4.27
N VAL A 9 1.32 13.94 -2.96
CA VAL A 9 2.13 13.06 -2.10
C VAL A 9 1.61 11.62 -2.17
N ALA A 10 0.30 11.44 -2.02
CA ALA A 10 -0.31 10.11 -2.08
C ALA A 10 -0.07 9.44 -3.44
N SER A 11 -0.27 10.18 -4.52
CA SER A 11 -0.09 9.68 -5.88
C SER A 11 1.36 9.32 -6.17
N GLU A 12 2.31 10.18 -5.77
CA GLU A 12 3.73 9.92 -5.97
C GLU A 12 4.20 8.70 -5.18
N PHE A 13 3.71 8.53 -3.96
CA PHE A 13 4.06 7.37 -3.15
C PHE A 13 3.70 6.07 -3.88
N LEU A 14 2.47 5.97 -4.39
CA LEU A 14 2.02 4.78 -5.10
C LEU A 14 2.78 4.59 -6.43
N SER A 15 3.11 5.69 -7.10
CA SER A 15 3.91 5.63 -8.32
C SER A 15 5.31 5.05 -8.05
N ARG A 16 5.93 5.42 -6.95
CA ARG A 16 7.25 4.85 -6.57
C ARG A 16 7.15 3.37 -6.27
N LEU A 17 6.08 2.94 -5.61
CA LEU A 17 5.85 1.50 -5.38
C LEU A 17 5.69 0.77 -6.72
N SER A 18 4.94 1.35 -7.67
CA SER A 18 4.75 0.75 -9.00
C SER A 18 6.08 0.61 -9.75
N ASP A 19 6.99 1.55 -9.55
CA ASP A 19 8.29 1.55 -10.21
C ASP A 19 9.33 0.71 -9.48
N ARG A 20 8.92 -0.01 -8.43
CA ARG A 20 9.80 -0.81 -7.57
C ARG A 20 10.84 0.02 -6.84
N ASP A 21 10.59 1.31 -6.69
CA ASP A 21 11.43 2.21 -5.90
C ASP A 21 10.97 2.19 -4.45
N ILE A 22 11.21 1.07 -3.79
CA ILE A 22 10.76 0.86 -2.41
C ILE A 22 11.42 1.87 -1.46
N ASP A 23 12.73 2.08 -1.61
CA ASP A 23 13.45 3.02 -0.76
C ASP A 23 12.92 4.45 -0.93
N GLY A 24 12.63 4.85 -2.17
CA GLY A 24 12.06 6.17 -2.44
C GLY A 24 10.66 6.32 -1.85
N ALA A 25 9.83 5.26 -1.94
CA ALA A 25 8.50 5.27 -1.35
C ALA A 25 8.60 5.38 0.17
N LEU A 26 9.46 4.59 0.81
CA LEU A 26 9.64 4.63 2.26
C LEU A 26 10.16 5.98 2.74
N ALA A 27 11.00 6.65 1.95
CA ALA A 27 11.49 7.99 2.28
C ALA A 27 10.36 9.02 2.35
N MET A 28 9.22 8.77 1.70
CA MET A 28 8.05 9.64 1.75
C MET A 28 7.22 9.42 3.02
N MET A 29 7.49 8.38 3.79
CA MET A 29 6.78 8.10 5.03
C MET A 29 7.51 8.69 6.22
N ALA A 30 6.77 9.23 7.17
CA ALA A 30 7.34 9.70 8.43
C ALA A 30 7.99 8.52 9.17
N ASP A 31 8.99 8.80 9.99
CA ASP A 31 9.69 7.75 10.73
C ASP A 31 8.77 6.95 11.65
N ASP A 32 7.77 7.61 12.22
CA ASP A 32 6.78 6.98 13.11
C ASP A 32 5.49 6.59 12.38
N ALA A 33 5.51 6.55 11.06
CA ALA A 33 4.33 6.21 10.27
C ALA A 33 3.83 4.81 10.58
N THR A 34 2.52 4.64 10.46
CA THR A 34 1.86 3.35 10.66
C THR A 34 1.13 2.93 9.40
N TRP A 35 0.97 1.61 9.23
CA TRP A 35 0.22 1.05 8.12
C TRP A 35 -0.72 -0.02 8.66
N TRP A 36 -2.01 0.21 8.55
CA TRP A 36 -3.00 -0.74 9.05
C TRP A 36 -3.58 -1.52 7.87
N ILE A 37 -3.56 -2.85 7.98
CA ILE A 37 -4.11 -3.74 6.97
C ILE A 37 -5.39 -4.35 7.53
N ALA A 38 -6.49 -4.21 6.77
CA ALA A 38 -7.79 -4.70 7.16
C ALA A 38 -7.80 -6.22 7.33
N GLY A 39 -8.56 -6.67 8.31
CA GLY A 39 -8.72 -8.08 8.63
C GLY A 39 -8.81 -8.24 10.14
N LYS A 40 -9.59 -9.20 10.57
CA LYS A 40 -9.65 -9.51 11.99
C LYS A 40 -8.47 -10.41 12.37
N PRO A 41 -8.00 -10.33 13.62
CA PRO A 41 -6.88 -11.18 14.06
C PRO A 41 -7.15 -12.65 13.76
N GLY A 42 -6.17 -13.32 13.17
CA GLY A 42 -6.27 -14.73 12.80
C GLY A 42 -6.82 -15.00 11.41
N SER A 43 -7.34 -13.99 10.71
CA SER A 43 -7.87 -14.19 9.35
C SER A 43 -6.75 -14.38 8.32
N LEU A 44 -5.64 -13.65 8.48
CA LEU A 44 -4.47 -13.72 7.62
C LEU A 44 -3.22 -13.56 8.49
N PRO A 45 -2.06 -14.04 8.02
CA PRO A 45 -0.80 -13.81 8.75
C PRO A 45 -0.41 -12.34 8.86
N VAL A 46 -0.91 -11.50 7.93
CA VAL A 46 -0.56 -10.08 7.90
C VAL A 46 -1.84 -9.26 7.98
N VAL A 47 -2.18 -8.81 9.17
CA VAL A 47 -3.31 -7.89 9.40
C VAL A 47 -2.97 -7.01 10.61
N GLY A 48 -3.67 -5.88 10.73
CA GLY A 48 -3.49 -4.95 11.84
C GLY A 48 -2.42 -3.91 11.56
N THR A 49 -1.94 -3.28 12.60
CA THR A 49 -1.03 -2.13 12.48
C THR A 49 0.42 -2.58 12.38
N LEU A 50 1.11 -2.10 11.34
CA LEU A 50 2.53 -2.33 11.12
C LEU A 50 3.27 -1.01 11.26
N SER A 51 4.50 -1.06 11.79
CA SER A 51 5.41 0.07 11.82
C SER A 51 6.01 0.29 10.42
N LYS A 52 6.66 1.43 10.21
CA LYS A 52 7.37 1.70 8.96
C LYS A 52 8.39 0.60 8.66
N GLU A 53 9.09 0.13 9.68
CA GLU A 53 10.09 -0.92 9.53
C GLU A 53 9.46 -2.25 9.12
N GLN A 54 8.33 -2.60 9.73
CA GLN A 54 7.61 -3.83 9.38
C GLN A 54 7.04 -3.76 7.96
N ILE A 55 6.52 -2.61 7.56
CA ILE A 55 6.00 -2.45 6.19
C ILE A 55 7.12 -2.51 5.16
N ALA A 56 8.30 -1.99 5.50
CA ALA A 56 9.47 -2.08 4.62
C ALA A 56 9.82 -3.54 4.35
N ARG A 57 9.83 -4.37 5.38
CA ARG A 57 10.10 -5.80 5.24
C ARG A 57 9.03 -6.48 4.40
N LEU A 58 7.77 -6.11 4.60
CA LEU A 58 6.66 -6.67 3.82
C LEU A 58 6.80 -6.31 2.34
N PHE A 59 7.05 -5.05 2.02
CA PHE A 59 7.21 -4.60 0.63
C PHE A 59 8.36 -5.32 -0.06
N ASN A 60 9.50 -5.43 0.62
CA ASN A 60 10.67 -6.12 0.05
C ASN A 60 10.39 -7.61 -0.19
N ARG A 61 9.69 -8.26 0.75
CA ARG A 61 9.32 -9.67 0.61
C ARG A 61 8.36 -9.87 -0.55
N MET A 62 7.34 -9.02 -0.67
CA MET A 62 6.39 -9.10 -1.78
C MET A 62 7.09 -8.89 -3.12
N THR A 63 7.91 -7.86 -3.20
CA THR A 63 8.63 -7.53 -4.45
C THR A 63 9.54 -8.67 -4.89
N SER A 64 10.17 -9.37 -3.94
CA SER A 64 11.04 -10.50 -4.27
C SER A 64 10.28 -11.68 -4.89
N GLN A 65 8.97 -11.76 -4.67
CA GLN A 65 8.14 -12.84 -5.22
C GLN A 65 7.42 -12.43 -6.50
N LEU A 66 7.52 -11.19 -6.92
CA LEU A 66 6.86 -10.66 -8.12
C LEU A 66 7.87 -10.56 -9.25
N ARG A 67 7.44 -10.92 -10.47
CA ARG A 67 8.33 -10.89 -11.64
C ARG A 67 8.76 -9.48 -12.00
N ASP A 68 7.77 -8.56 -12.07
CA ASP A 68 7.99 -7.18 -12.49
C ASP A 68 7.46 -6.16 -11.48
N GLY A 69 7.36 -6.56 -10.21
CA GLY A 69 6.82 -5.73 -9.17
C GLY A 69 5.30 -5.66 -9.19
N LEU A 70 4.75 -4.74 -8.41
CA LEU A 70 3.31 -4.57 -8.27
C LEU A 70 2.92 -3.20 -8.80
N ARG A 71 2.16 -3.17 -9.89
CA ARG A 71 1.67 -1.92 -10.45
C ARG A 71 0.45 -1.45 -9.66
N MET A 72 0.51 -0.21 -9.20
CA MET A 72 -0.58 0.41 -8.42
C MET A 72 -1.26 1.44 -9.30
N ASN A 73 -2.52 1.19 -9.65
CA ASN A 73 -3.29 2.09 -10.51
C ASN A 73 -4.34 2.82 -9.69
N VAL A 74 -4.18 4.14 -9.54
CA VAL A 74 -5.14 4.98 -8.82
C VAL A 74 -6.34 5.25 -9.71
N LYS A 75 -7.50 4.79 -9.29
CA LYS A 75 -8.74 4.94 -10.07
C LYS A 75 -9.46 6.24 -9.74
N SER A 76 -9.46 6.62 -8.47
CA SER A 76 -10.08 7.87 -8.02
C SER A 76 -9.47 8.29 -6.70
N MET A 77 -9.64 9.56 -6.36
CA MET A 77 -9.04 10.15 -5.17
C MET A 77 -9.86 11.34 -4.71
N ILE A 78 -10.18 11.37 -3.42
CA ILE A 78 -10.79 12.55 -2.77
C ILE A 78 -9.96 12.90 -1.55
N ALA A 79 -9.99 14.16 -1.16
CA ALA A 79 -9.23 14.61 0.00
C ALA A 79 -9.97 15.69 0.77
N GLU A 80 -9.77 15.68 2.08
CA GLU A 80 -10.31 16.68 2.98
C GLU A 80 -9.36 16.81 4.17
N GLY A 81 -8.98 18.04 4.51
CA GLY A 81 -8.03 18.29 5.59
C GLY A 81 -6.70 17.60 5.29
N ASP A 82 -6.24 16.79 6.20
CA ASP A 82 -4.98 16.06 6.09
C ASP A 82 -5.14 14.64 5.55
N ARG A 83 -6.37 14.27 5.12
CA ARG A 83 -6.67 12.90 4.69
C ARG A 83 -6.93 12.80 3.20
N VAL A 84 -6.41 11.76 2.58
CA VAL A 84 -6.61 11.43 1.18
C VAL A 84 -7.18 10.01 1.10
N ALA A 85 -8.33 9.86 0.47
CA ALA A 85 -8.97 8.56 0.26
C ALA A 85 -8.84 8.18 -1.21
N LEU A 86 -8.35 6.97 -1.47
CA LEU A 86 -8.05 6.51 -2.82
C LEU A 86 -8.70 5.16 -3.10
N GLU A 87 -9.25 5.04 -4.32
CA GLU A 87 -9.59 3.73 -4.86
C GLU A 87 -8.43 3.30 -5.76
N VAL A 88 -7.87 2.12 -5.51
CA VAL A 88 -6.66 1.66 -6.17
C VAL A 88 -6.85 0.22 -6.62
N GLU A 89 -6.35 -0.09 -7.82
CA GLU A 89 -6.27 -1.46 -8.29
C GLU A 89 -4.80 -1.81 -8.50
N SER A 90 -4.37 -2.98 -8.04
CA SER A 90 -3.01 -3.43 -8.27
C SER A 90 -2.99 -4.61 -9.22
N TYR A 91 -1.86 -4.79 -9.91
CA TYR A 91 -1.63 -5.94 -10.76
C TYR A 91 -0.16 -6.36 -10.68
N GLY A 92 0.06 -7.65 -10.49
CA GLY A 92 1.39 -8.23 -10.52
C GLY A 92 1.32 -9.74 -10.69
N GLU A 93 2.36 -10.30 -11.28
CA GLU A 93 2.48 -11.76 -11.45
C GLU A 93 3.55 -12.27 -10.49
N LEU A 94 3.17 -13.29 -9.71
CA LEU A 94 4.13 -13.94 -8.83
C LEU A 94 5.00 -14.91 -9.64
N ASN A 95 6.19 -15.18 -9.12
CA ASN A 95 7.12 -16.14 -9.74
C ASN A 95 6.53 -17.54 -9.88
N ASN A 96 5.54 -17.88 -9.04
CA ASN A 96 4.85 -19.18 -9.11
C ASN A 96 3.71 -19.20 -10.15
N GLY A 97 3.51 -18.12 -10.90
CA GLY A 97 2.48 -18.02 -11.93
C GLY A 97 1.14 -17.47 -11.47
N ARG A 98 0.94 -17.30 -10.16
CA ARG A 98 -0.30 -16.70 -9.67
C ARG A 98 -0.34 -15.22 -10.02
N VAL A 99 -1.54 -14.70 -10.24
CA VAL A 99 -1.76 -13.28 -10.54
C VAL A 99 -2.42 -12.61 -9.34
N TYR A 100 -1.81 -11.52 -8.88
CA TYR A 100 -2.38 -10.69 -7.82
C TYR A 100 -2.99 -9.45 -8.45
N ASN A 101 -4.32 -9.41 -8.53
CA ASN A 101 -5.05 -8.28 -9.09
C ASN A 101 -6.04 -7.81 -8.02
N GLN A 102 -5.58 -6.92 -7.16
CA GLN A 102 -6.29 -6.54 -5.95
C GLN A 102 -7.02 -5.22 -6.11
N GLU A 103 -8.15 -5.08 -5.39
CA GLU A 103 -8.89 -3.83 -5.24
C GLU A 103 -8.69 -3.32 -3.84
N TYR A 104 -8.35 -2.04 -3.70
CA TYR A 104 -8.13 -1.41 -2.40
C TYR A 104 -8.95 -0.15 -2.25
N HIS A 105 -9.31 0.14 -1.01
CA HIS A 105 -9.64 1.49 -0.60
C HIS A 105 -8.61 1.89 0.44
N MET A 106 -7.82 2.92 0.16
CA MET A 106 -6.77 3.37 1.07
C MET A 106 -7.12 4.73 1.63
N LEU A 107 -6.89 4.92 2.93
CA LEU A 107 -7.01 6.22 3.57
C LEU A 107 -5.64 6.59 4.08
N MET A 108 -5.08 7.69 3.55
CA MET A 108 -3.76 8.17 3.93
C MET A 108 -3.89 9.46 4.72
N VAL A 109 -3.12 9.57 5.80
CA VAL A 109 -2.98 10.83 6.56
C VAL A 109 -1.64 11.43 6.20
N ILE A 110 -1.66 12.66 5.71
CA ILE A 110 -0.47 13.38 5.25
C ILE A 110 -0.20 14.56 6.18
N GLY A 111 1.03 14.69 6.65
CA GLY A 111 1.45 15.81 7.49
C GLY A 111 2.85 16.25 7.10
N ASP A 112 3.04 17.57 6.92
CA ASP A 112 4.34 18.15 6.57
C ASP A 112 4.97 17.51 5.34
N GLY A 113 4.14 17.16 4.35
CA GLY A 113 4.60 16.55 3.11
C GLY A 113 4.99 15.08 3.23
N LYS A 114 4.72 14.44 4.36
CA LYS A 114 5.04 13.05 4.62
C LYS A 114 3.79 12.24 4.90
N ILE A 115 3.82 10.96 4.56
CA ILE A 115 2.74 10.04 4.90
C ILE A 115 2.90 9.65 6.37
N LYS A 116 1.89 9.94 7.16
CA LYS A 116 1.86 9.66 8.60
C LYS A 116 1.18 8.34 8.92
N ALA A 117 0.16 7.99 8.17
CA ALA A 117 -0.59 6.76 8.39
C ALA A 117 -1.26 6.33 7.09
N VAL A 118 -1.36 5.03 6.91
CA VAL A 118 -2.14 4.43 5.82
C VAL A 118 -3.07 3.40 6.45
N ARG A 119 -4.33 3.41 6.03
CA ARG A 119 -5.28 2.37 6.35
C ARG A 119 -5.69 1.72 5.04
N GLU A 120 -5.42 0.43 4.92
CA GLU A 120 -5.61 -0.32 3.68
C GLU A 120 -6.76 -1.31 3.86
N TYR A 121 -7.83 -1.11 3.10
CA TYR A 121 -8.97 -2.02 3.02
C TYR A 121 -8.90 -2.73 1.69
N LEU A 122 -9.05 -4.03 1.68
CA LEU A 122 -8.82 -4.83 0.48
C LEU A 122 -9.63 -6.13 0.53
N ASP A 123 -9.60 -6.87 -0.59
CA ASP A 123 -10.23 -8.18 -0.65
C ASP A 123 -9.30 -9.20 0.02
N THR A 124 -9.63 -9.58 1.24
CA THR A 124 -8.80 -10.49 2.04
C THR A 124 -8.84 -11.93 1.53
N GLN A 125 -9.92 -12.34 0.87
CA GLN A 125 -9.99 -13.67 0.26
C GLN A 125 -8.97 -13.78 -0.88
N HIS A 126 -8.83 -12.72 -1.68
CA HIS A 126 -7.87 -12.69 -2.77
C HIS A 126 -6.44 -12.70 -2.23
N VAL A 127 -6.17 -11.98 -1.14
CA VAL A 127 -4.87 -12.02 -0.48
C VAL A 127 -4.53 -13.47 -0.10
N PHE A 128 -5.46 -14.15 0.55
CA PHE A 128 -5.23 -15.54 0.94
C PHE A 128 -4.97 -16.44 -0.26
N ALA A 129 -5.81 -16.33 -1.28
CA ALA A 129 -5.73 -17.22 -2.46
C ALA A 129 -4.42 -17.06 -3.21
N VAL A 130 -3.86 -15.85 -3.27
CA VAL A 130 -2.65 -15.59 -4.06
C VAL A 130 -1.38 -15.77 -3.24
N TRP A 131 -1.36 -15.28 -1.99
CA TRP A 131 -0.12 -15.22 -1.20
C TRP A 131 0.05 -16.36 -0.20
N PHE A 132 -1.05 -16.90 0.33
CA PHE A 132 -0.98 -17.81 1.47
C PHE A 132 -1.58 -19.20 1.24
N LYS A 133 -2.36 -19.40 0.20
CA LYS A 133 -2.94 -20.70 -0.10
C LYS A 133 -1.86 -21.65 -0.63
N GLU A 134 -1.79 -22.83 -0.03
CA GLU A 134 -0.86 -23.86 -0.44
C GLU A 134 -1.31 -24.60 -1.70
#